data_3f2c42ef6cde97962b4b07f0d7ec25bb
#
_entry.id   3f2c42ef6cde97962b4b07f0d7ec25bb
#
_cell.length_a   1.000
_cell.length_b   1.000
_cell.length_c   1.000
_cell.angle_alpha   90.00
_cell.angle_beta   90.00
_cell.angle_gamma   90.00
#
_symmetry.space_group_name_H-M   'P 1'
#
loop_
_entity.id
_entity.type
_entity.pdbx_description
1 polymer ?
#
loop_
_entity_poly.entity_id
_entity_poly.type
_entity_poly.pdbx_seq_one_letter_code
_entity_poly.pdbx_strand_id
1 'polypeptide(L)'
;MSMSPDEMAEALQHAFQQESQRVNEAAKRAVKKTAKETRKVVQEHFTFNNRSGKYARALTVSTEYEDSFDIRQIVNFKKNKQYLLTHLLEYGHAMKRGGRTLPFKAKAYPHMIYGQEYAEEKLPENIRKEIEKSK
;
A
#
# COMPACT_ATOMS: atom_id res chain seq x y z
N MET A 1 24.11 -43.41 10.17
CA MET A 1 23.23 -43.48 9.00
C MET A 1 23.68 -42.42 7.99
N SER A 2 23.97 -42.80 6.77
CA SER A 2 24.43 -41.88 5.75
C SER A 2 23.40 -41.74 4.64
N MET A 3 23.28 -40.52 4.11
CA MET A 3 22.42 -40.22 2.99
C MET A 3 23.20 -40.42 1.67
N SER A 4 22.52 -40.92 0.65
CA SER A 4 23.05 -40.88 -0.71
C SER A 4 23.10 -39.45 -1.22
N PRO A 5 23.91 -39.13 -2.25
CA PRO A 5 23.93 -37.80 -2.85
C PRO A 5 22.55 -37.35 -3.35
N ASP A 6 21.75 -38.24 -3.91
CA ASP A 6 20.39 -37.93 -4.40
C ASP A 6 19.43 -37.60 -3.24
N GLU A 7 19.49 -38.38 -2.17
CA GLU A 7 18.69 -38.12 -0.97
C GLU A 7 19.03 -36.76 -0.34
N MET A 8 20.33 -36.44 -0.31
CA MET A 8 20.79 -35.14 0.22
C MET A 8 20.31 -33.98 -0.65
N ALA A 9 20.38 -34.11 -1.97
CA ALA A 9 19.91 -33.10 -2.90
C ALA A 9 18.43 -32.84 -2.73
N GLU A 10 17.61 -33.91 -2.61
CA GLU A 10 16.16 -33.77 -2.35
C GLU A 10 15.86 -33.09 -1.01
N ALA A 11 16.61 -33.46 0.04
CA ALA A 11 16.43 -32.87 1.35
C ALA A 11 16.77 -31.37 1.35
N LEU A 12 17.84 -30.98 0.69
CA LEU A 12 18.24 -29.58 0.54
C LEU A 12 17.20 -28.78 -0.25
N GLN A 13 16.73 -29.33 -1.37
CA GLN A 13 15.72 -28.69 -2.19
C GLN A 13 14.43 -28.45 -1.40
N HIS A 14 13.99 -29.45 -0.65
CA HIS A 14 12.80 -29.35 0.20
C HIS A 14 12.98 -28.26 1.26
N ALA A 15 14.14 -28.22 1.92
CA ALA A 15 14.45 -27.21 2.94
C ALA A 15 14.43 -25.79 2.35
N PHE A 16 15.00 -25.59 1.16
CA PHE A 16 15.00 -24.30 0.48
C PHE A 16 13.58 -23.86 0.10
N GLN A 17 12.74 -24.80 -0.37
CA GLN A 17 11.36 -24.51 -0.71
C GLN A 17 10.56 -24.07 0.51
N GLN A 18 10.71 -24.76 1.63
CA GLN A 18 10.05 -24.42 2.88
C GLN A 18 10.49 -23.05 3.39
N GLU A 19 11.78 -22.75 3.35
CA GLU A 19 12.31 -21.46 3.78
C GLU A 19 11.83 -20.32 2.90
N SER A 20 11.84 -20.51 1.58
CA SER A 20 11.35 -19.54 0.61
C SER A 20 9.85 -19.25 0.82
N GLN A 21 9.06 -20.28 1.05
CA GLN A 21 7.63 -20.13 1.33
C GLN A 21 7.39 -19.34 2.62
N ARG A 22 8.12 -19.67 3.67
CA ARG A 22 8.04 -18.96 4.96
C ARG A 22 8.32 -17.46 4.79
N VAL A 23 9.42 -17.12 4.10
CA VAL A 23 9.83 -15.74 3.87
C VAL A 23 8.80 -15.00 3.02
N ASN A 24 8.32 -15.62 1.94
CA ASN A 24 7.32 -15.01 1.06
C ASN A 24 6.01 -14.71 1.81
N GLU A 25 5.54 -15.64 2.60
CA GLU A 25 4.32 -15.44 3.39
C GLU A 25 4.49 -14.34 4.44
N ALA A 26 5.66 -14.28 5.09
CA ALA A 26 5.96 -13.22 6.04
C ALA A 26 6.00 -11.85 5.35
N ALA A 27 6.63 -11.76 4.19
CA ALA A 27 6.69 -10.52 3.42
C ALA A 27 5.29 -10.07 2.99
N LYS A 28 4.43 -11.00 2.57
CA LYS A 28 3.04 -10.68 2.21
C LYS A 28 2.24 -10.14 3.39
N ARG A 29 2.41 -10.72 4.58
CA ARG A 29 1.78 -10.19 5.79
C ARG A 29 2.23 -8.77 6.07
N ALA A 30 3.52 -8.50 5.89
CA ALA A 30 4.08 -7.18 6.08
C ALA A 30 3.50 -6.16 5.09
N VAL A 31 3.35 -6.53 3.82
CA VAL A 31 2.76 -5.66 2.80
C VAL A 31 1.32 -5.33 3.15
N LYS A 32 0.52 -6.33 3.53
CA LYS A 32 -0.89 -6.12 3.93
C LYS A 32 -0.99 -5.21 5.17
N LYS A 33 -0.14 -5.44 6.16
CA LYS A 33 -0.08 -4.62 7.37
C LYS A 33 0.29 -3.18 7.05
N THR A 34 1.33 -2.98 6.24
CA THR A 34 1.79 -1.65 5.86
C THR A 34 0.72 -0.90 5.08
N ALA A 35 -0.02 -1.58 4.20
CA ALA A 35 -1.11 -0.98 3.45
C ALA A 35 -2.22 -0.45 4.39
N LYS A 36 -2.59 -1.21 5.41
CA LYS A 36 -3.58 -0.79 6.41
C LYS A 36 -3.07 0.41 7.23
N GLU A 37 -1.81 0.39 7.61
CA GLU A 37 -1.18 1.49 8.34
C GLU A 37 -1.11 2.76 7.46
N THR A 38 -0.78 2.59 6.18
CA THR A 38 -0.74 3.68 5.21
C THR A 38 -2.11 4.34 5.06
N ARG A 39 -3.18 3.55 5.01
CA ARG A 39 -4.54 4.08 4.97
C ARG A 39 -4.81 4.99 6.17
N LYS A 40 -4.40 4.59 7.35
CA LYS A 40 -4.54 5.38 8.58
C LYS A 40 -3.78 6.71 8.48
N VAL A 41 -2.55 6.67 8.00
CA VAL A 41 -1.71 7.86 7.83
C VAL A 41 -2.38 8.84 6.86
N VAL A 42 -2.92 8.36 5.74
CA VAL A 42 -3.63 9.20 4.79
C VAL A 42 -4.86 9.85 5.47
N GLN A 43 -5.63 9.08 6.24
CA GLN A 43 -6.79 9.60 6.96
C GLN A 43 -6.43 10.70 7.96
N GLU A 44 -5.31 10.57 8.64
CA GLU A 44 -4.83 11.55 9.62
C GLU A 44 -4.45 12.90 8.99
N HIS A 45 -4.23 12.92 7.68
CA HIS A 45 -3.82 14.11 6.94
C HIS A 45 -4.97 14.76 6.15
N PHE A 46 -6.22 14.42 6.46
CA PHE A 46 -7.37 15.08 5.85
C PHE A 46 -7.59 16.46 6.50
N THR A 47 -7.22 17.49 5.76
CA THR A 47 -7.33 18.88 6.23
C THR A 47 -8.36 19.69 5.44
N PHE A 48 -8.98 19.07 4.44
CA PHE A 48 -9.99 19.69 3.60
C PHE A 48 -11.40 19.54 4.20
N ASN A 49 -12.33 20.37 3.72
CA ASN A 49 -13.73 20.30 4.15
C ASN A 49 -14.40 19.06 3.55
N ASN A 50 -14.81 18.14 4.42
CA ASN A 50 -15.35 16.84 4.05
C ASN A 50 -16.84 16.76 4.45
N ARG A 51 -17.67 17.60 3.83
CA ARG A 51 -19.09 17.76 4.19
C ARG A 51 -19.89 16.47 4.09
N SER A 52 -19.83 15.79 2.93
CA SER A 52 -20.62 14.58 2.71
C SER A 52 -19.95 13.33 3.28
N GLY A 53 -18.63 13.39 3.52
CA GLY A 53 -17.84 12.23 3.94
C GLY A 53 -17.64 11.18 2.85
N LYS A 54 -18.15 11.40 1.64
CA LYS A 54 -18.02 10.43 0.53
C LYS A 54 -16.57 10.13 0.19
N TYR A 55 -15.76 11.19 0.10
CA TYR A 55 -14.34 11.04 -0.25
C TYR A 55 -13.61 10.23 0.83
N ALA A 56 -13.77 10.59 2.09
CA ALA A 56 -13.11 9.87 3.19
C ALA A 56 -13.54 8.41 3.26
N ARG A 57 -14.85 8.13 3.07
CA ARG A 57 -15.36 6.76 3.08
C ARG A 57 -14.92 5.94 1.87
N ALA A 58 -14.48 6.59 0.80
CA ALA A 58 -14.02 5.92 -0.40
C ALA A 58 -12.60 5.37 -0.28
N LEU A 59 -11.87 5.77 0.75
CA LEU A 59 -10.51 5.28 0.98
C LEU A 59 -10.53 3.80 1.37
N THR A 60 -9.94 2.99 0.52
CA THR A 60 -9.93 1.53 0.67
C THR A 60 -8.54 0.96 0.48
N VAL A 61 -8.34 -0.21 1.10
CA VAL A 61 -7.17 -1.07 0.86
C VAL A 61 -7.68 -2.29 0.13
N SER A 62 -7.09 -2.60 -1.00
CA SER A 62 -7.47 -3.77 -1.79
C SER A 62 -6.26 -4.50 -2.34
N THR A 63 -6.45 -5.77 -2.68
CA THR A 63 -5.43 -6.59 -3.33
C THR A 63 -5.63 -6.49 -4.83
N GLU A 64 -4.65 -5.93 -5.55
CA GLU A 64 -4.67 -5.90 -7.01
C GLU A 64 -4.26 -7.24 -7.58
N TYR A 65 -3.26 -7.86 -6.97
CA TYR A 65 -2.67 -9.10 -7.46
C TYR A 65 -2.02 -9.85 -6.30
N GLU A 66 -2.14 -11.17 -6.29
CA GLU A 66 -1.45 -12.04 -5.34
C GLU A 66 -1.24 -13.40 -5.95
N ASP A 67 0.02 -13.89 -5.88
CA ASP A 67 0.37 -15.27 -6.20
C ASP A 67 1.34 -15.81 -5.14
N SER A 68 2.00 -16.93 -5.41
CA SER A 68 2.93 -17.55 -4.45
C SER A 68 4.13 -16.68 -4.11
N PHE A 69 4.53 -15.78 -5.02
CA PHE A 69 5.78 -15.02 -4.92
C PHE A 69 5.58 -13.51 -4.90
N ASP A 70 4.41 -13.01 -5.25
CA ASP A 70 4.18 -11.59 -5.40
C ASP A 70 2.85 -11.16 -4.81
N ILE A 71 2.79 -9.92 -4.34
CA ILE A 71 1.56 -9.31 -3.86
C ILE A 71 1.60 -7.83 -4.16
N ARG A 72 0.44 -7.27 -4.56
CA ARG A 72 0.24 -5.83 -4.74
C ARG A 72 -0.99 -5.39 -3.99
N GLN A 73 -0.79 -4.50 -3.05
CA GLN A 73 -1.87 -3.84 -2.32
C GLN A 73 -2.02 -2.43 -2.84
N ILE A 74 -3.26 -1.98 -2.96
CA ILE A 74 -3.57 -0.62 -3.38
C ILE A 74 -4.32 0.09 -2.25
N VAL A 75 -3.87 1.30 -1.96
CA VAL A 75 -4.56 2.22 -1.04
C VAL A 75 -5.05 3.39 -1.90
N ASN A 76 -6.34 3.47 -2.15
CA ASN A 76 -6.90 4.53 -2.98
C ASN A 76 -8.37 4.80 -2.65
N PHE A 77 -8.91 5.84 -3.28
CA PHE A 77 -10.30 6.26 -3.14
C PHE A 77 -11.16 5.66 -4.24
N LYS A 78 -11.29 4.34 -4.23
CA LYS A 78 -11.90 3.56 -5.30
C LYS A 78 -13.43 3.71 -5.39
N LYS A 79 -14.13 3.80 -4.25
CA LYS A 79 -15.60 3.84 -4.21
C LYS A 79 -16.16 5.07 -4.88
N ASN A 80 -17.21 4.88 -5.69
CA ASN A 80 -17.97 5.97 -6.32
C ASN A 80 -17.07 6.91 -7.14
N LYS A 81 -16.00 6.40 -7.72
CA LYS A 81 -15.05 7.14 -8.55
C LYS A 81 -14.42 8.35 -7.84
N GLN A 82 -14.32 8.31 -6.52
CA GLN A 82 -13.73 9.40 -5.75
C GLN A 82 -12.23 9.60 -6.04
N TYR A 83 -11.57 8.61 -6.64
CA TYR A 83 -10.19 8.75 -7.11
C TYR A 83 -10.01 9.91 -8.09
N LEU A 84 -11.07 10.32 -8.78
CA LEU A 84 -11.02 11.47 -9.70
C LEU A 84 -10.75 12.78 -8.97
N LEU A 85 -11.11 12.86 -7.69
CA LEU A 85 -10.89 14.05 -6.86
C LEU A 85 -9.49 14.06 -6.21
N THR A 86 -8.85 12.90 -6.09
CA THR A 86 -7.57 12.76 -5.39
C THR A 86 -6.50 13.68 -5.98
N HIS A 87 -6.35 13.67 -7.29
CA HIS A 87 -5.36 14.51 -7.97
C HIS A 87 -5.60 15.99 -7.73
N LEU A 88 -6.86 16.41 -7.81
CA LEU A 88 -7.24 17.82 -7.61
C LEU A 88 -6.96 18.27 -6.17
N LEU A 89 -7.23 17.42 -5.19
CA LEU A 89 -6.98 17.72 -3.78
C LEU A 89 -5.49 17.72 -3.47
N GLU A 90 -4.73 16.77 -4.02
CA GLU A 90 -3.29 16.65 -3.74
C GLU A 90 -2.51 17.89 -4.21
N TYR A 91 -2.80 18.37 -5.42
CA TYR A 91 -1.99 19.39 -6.08
C TYR A 91 -2.70 20.73 -6.26
N GLY A 92 -3.97 20.81 -5.90
CA GLY A 92 -4.79 21.96 -6.26
C GLY A 92 -5.13 21.94 -7.73
N HIS A 93 -5.90 22.88 -8.18
CA HIS A 93 -6.32 22.96 -9.58
C HIS A 93 -6.68 24.39 -9.96
N ALA A 94 -6.64 24.68 -11.26
CA ALA A 94 -7.08 25.96 -11.79
C ALA A 94 -8.60 26.13 -11.59
N MET A 95 -8.99 27.27 -11.10
CA MET A 95 -10.42 27.63 -10.97
C MET A 95 -10.92 28.21 -12.26
N LYS A 96 -12.10 27.78 -12.71
CA LYS A 96 -12.75 28.28 -13.93
C LYS A 96 -14.16 28.77 -13.63
N ARG A 97 -14.54 29.86 -14.26
CA ARG A 97 -15.88 30.40 -14.17
C ARG A 97 -16.29 30.97 -15.53
N GLY A 98 -17.42 30.48 -16.07
CA GLY A 98 -17.92 30.96 -17.37
C GLY A 98 -16.92 30.73 -18.51
N GLY A 99 -16.18 29.62 -18.50
CA GLY A 99 -15.19 29.28 -19.51
C GLY A 99 -13.85 30.00 -19.38
N ARG A 100 -13.70 30.87 -18.40
CA ARG A 100 -12.44 31.61 -18.15
C ARG A 100 -11.67 31.02 -16.98
N THR A 101 -10.36 30.94 -17.13
CA THR A 101 -9.47 30.56 -16.01
C THR A 101 -9.30 31.77 -15.10
N LEU A 102 -9.60 31.58 -13.80
CA LEU A 102 -9.44 32.62 -12.80
C LEU A 102 -7.96 32.82 -12.45
N PRO A 103 -7.58 33.99 -11.93
CA PRO A 103 -6.17 34.25 -11.61
C PRO A 103 -5.66 33.53 -10.38
N PHE A 104 -6.48 32.76 -9.68
CA PHE A 104 -6.11 32.00 -8.51
C PHE A 104 -6.43 30.52 -8.68
N LYS A 105 -5.71 29.67 -7.95
CA LYS A 105 -5.94 28.23 -7.95
C LYS A 105 -6.66 27.80 -6.67
N ALA A 106 -7.39 26.70 -6.74
CA ALA A 106 -7.89 26.03 -5.55
C ALA A 106 -6.72 25.55 -4.71
N LYS A 107 -6.83 25.69 -3.39
CA LYS A 107 -5.78 25.28 -2.46
C LYS A 107 -5.53 23.77 -2.55
N ALA A 108 -4.27 23.38 -2.49
CA ALA A 108 -3.89 21.97 -2.39
C ALA A 108 -4.09 21.46 -0.96
N TYR A 109 -4.53 20.21 -0.84
CA TYR A 109 -4.68 19.52 0.44
C TYR A 109 -3.96 18.17 0.35
N PRO A 110 -2.61 18.15 0.44
CA PRO A 110 -1.85 16.92 0.32
C PRO A 110 -2.20 15.95 1.45
N HIS A 111 -2.43 14.70 1.09
CA HIS A 111 -2.72 13.62 2.03
C HIS A 111 -2.10 12.30 1.57
N MET A 112 -2.11 12.01 0.27
CA MET A 112 -1.53 10.77 -0.27
C MET A 112 -0.01 10.73 -0.15
N ILE A 113 0.65 11.87 -0.27
CA ILE A 113 2.11 11.93 -0.17
C ILE A 113 2.61 11.45 1.20
N TYR A 114 1.89 11.74 2.26
CA TYR A 114 2.23 11.28 3.61
C TYR A 114 2.11 9.77 3.74
N GLY A 115 1.11 9.18 3.07
CA GLY A 115 0.98 7.73 2.99
C GLY A 115 2.12 7.09 2.22
N GLN A 116 2.50 7.69 1.11
CA GLN A 116 3.62 7.22 0.30
C GLN A 116 4.93 7.24 1.10
N GLU A 117 5.23 8.35 1.76
CA GLU A 117 6.42 8.49 2.59
C GLU A 117 6.44 7.46 3.72
N TYR A 118 5.30 7.28 4.38
CA TYR A 118 5.16 6.28 5.43
C TYR A 118 5.43 4.88 4.92
N ALA A 119 4.82 4.50 3.80
CA ALA A 119 4.98 3.17 3.21
C ALA A 119 6.44 2.91 2.80
N GLU A 120 7.09 3.88 2.18
CA GLU A 120 8.49 3.76 1.77
C GLU A 120 9.43 3.53 2.95
N GLU A 121 9.17 4.19 4.07
CA GLU A 121 9.97 4.04 5.28
C GLU A 121 9.64 2.75 6.04
N LYS A 122 8.36 2.43 6.19
CA LYS A 122 7.91 1.36 7.07
C LYS A 122 7.84 -0.02 6.44
N LEU A 123 7.68 -0.12 5.13
CA LEU A 123 7.57 -1.42 4.48
C LEU A 123 8.81 -2.31 4.69
N PRO A 124 10.04 -1.83 4.46
CA PRO A 124 11.22 -2.66 4.72
C PRO A 124 11.32 -3.09 6.19
N GLU A 125 11.01 -2.20 7.12
CA GLU A 125 11.03 -2.48 8.55
C GLU A 125 9.99 -3.55 8.92
N ASN A 126 8.78 -3.42 8.42
CA ASN A 126 7.71 -4.38 8.67
C ASN A 126 8.02 -5.75 8.07
N ILE A 127 8.61 -5.79 6.89
CA ILE A 127 9.06 -7.04 6.26
C ILE A 127 10.07 -7.74 7.16
N ARG A 128 11.07 -7.02 7.62
CA ARG A 128 12.10 -7.56 8.52
C ARG A 128 11.49 -8.13 9.79
N LYS A 129 10.58 -7.40 10.42
CA LYS A 129 9.90 -7.83 11.64
C LYS A 129 9.07 -9.09 11.44
N GLU A 130 8.32 -9.16 10.33
CA GLU A 130 7.49 -10.33 10.05
C GLU A 130 8.32 -11.57 9.75
N ILE A 131 9.44 -11.41 9.04
CA ILE A 131 10.37 -12.53 8.79
C ILE A 131 10.95 -13.03 10.11
N GLU A 132 11.37 -12.13 11.02
CA GLU A 132 11.89 -12.51 12.32
C GLU A 132 10.85 -13.26 13.17
N LYS A 133 9.59 -12.80 13.16
CA LYS A 133 8.51 -13.47 13.88
C LYS A 133 8.20 -14.86 13.34
N SER A 134 8.45 -15.10 12.07
CA SER A 134 8.12 -16.36 11.39
C SER A 134 9.13 -17.48 11.66
N LYS A 135 10.26 -17.15 12.27
CA LYS A 135 11.29 -18.15 12.59
C LYS A 135 10.89 -19.07 13.74
#